data_58f396872194973c2b6bea49f9118d65
#
_entry.id   58f396872194973c2b6bea49f9118d65
#
_cell.length_a   1.000
_cell.length_b   1.000
_cell.length_c   1.000
_cell.angle_alpha   90.00
_cell.angle_beta   90.00
_cell.angle_gamma   90.00
#
_symmetry.space_group_name_H-M   'P 1'
#
loop_
_entity.id
_entity.type
_entity.pdbx_description
1 polymer ?
#
loop_
_entity_poly.entity_id
_entity_poly.type
_entity_poly.pdbx_seq_one_letter_code
_entity_poly.pdbx_strand_id
1 'polypeptide(L)'
;MTPEKSEGANDTMTTEYLLEREVGHVLAALMPQNRLIVQLILHNGARIGDVLRLRTEQLQPSFWYVEQKTGKRRRMGIPAPLLAAIKRQAGREWAFPGRDGKTPKTRQAVWADMKRAQRAFRLPQNIGTHSARKVYAVQLMHKYGDIERVRRNLNHSSTAITAVYVMADQLLEAKLRGKRQV
;
A
#
# COMPACT_ATOMS: atom_id res chain seq x y z
N MET A 1 -25.84 -15.38 -20.61
CA MET A 1 -25.69 -14.02 -20.01
C MET A 1 -25.32 -14.20 -18.56
N THR A 2 -24.04 -14.18 -18.28
CA THR A 2 -23.49 -14.22 -16.92
C THR A 2 -23.29 -12.78 -16.42
N PRO A 3 -23.71 -12.40 -15.21
CA PRO A 3 -23.51 -11.05 -14.71
C PRO A 3 -22.02 -10.82 -14.37
N GLU A 4 -21.44 -9.81 -15.01
CA GLU A 4 -20.15 -9.27 -14.64
C GLU A 4 -20.17 -8.77 -13.19
N LYS A 5 -19.33 -9.35 -12.36
CA LYS A 5 -19.10 -8.88 -10.99
C LYS A 5 -18.29 -7.58 -11.02
N SER A 6 -18.94 -6.47 -10.79
CA SER A 6 -18.36 -5.15 -10.53
C SER A 6 -17.70 -5.07 -9.14
N GLU A 7 -16.62 -5.80 -8.91
CA GLU A 7 -15.92 -5.85 -7.60
C GLU A 7 -14.73 -4.92 -7.46
N GLY A 8 -14.51 -3.97 -8.39
CA GLY A 8 -13.29 -3.15 -8.38
C GLY A 8 -13.40 -1.70 -7.87
N ALA A 9 -14.60 -1.14 -7.82
CA ALA A 9 -14.79 0.30 -7.64
C ALA A 9 -14.95 0.77 -6.19
N ASN A 10 -15.36 -0.09 -5.26
CA ASN A 10 -15.80 0.33 -3.93
C ASN A 10 -14.72 0.39 -2.84
N ASP A 11 -13.55 -0.24 -3.02
CA ASP A 11 -12.52 -0.33 -1.97
C ASP A 11 -11.58 0.90 -1.93
N THR A 12 -11.49 1.65 -3.01
CA THR A 12 -10.60 2.83 -3.10
C THR A 12 -11.18 4.08 -2.44
N MET A 13 -12.50 4.21 -2.36
CA MET A 13 -13.19 5.38 -1.80
C MET A 13 -13.46 5.26 -0.29
N THR A 14 -13.45 4.06 0.26
CA THR A 14 -13.83 3.79 1.66
C THR A 14 -12.65 3.65 2.62
N THR A 15 -11.42 3.45 2.14
CA THR A 15 -10.25 3.36 3.03
C THR A 15 -9.72 4.74 3.40
N GLU A 16 -9.38 4.91 4.68
CA GLU A 16 -8.90 6.19 5.21
C GLU A 16 -7.37 6.27 5.26
N TYR A 17 -6.87 7.50 5.41
CA TYR A 17 -5.47 7.79 5.64
C TYR A 17 -5.08 7.40 7.08
N LEU A 18 -3.83 6.95 7.25
CA LEU A 18 -3.25 6.61 8.54
C LEU A 18 -2.18 7.63 8.94
N LEU A 19 -2.20 8.06 10.18
CA LEU A 19 -1.08 8.81 10.75
C LEU A 19 0.16 7.93 10.88
N GLU A 20 1.34 8.53 10.88
CA GLU A 20 2.61 7.79 10.93
C GLU A 20 2.70 6.86 12.15
N ARG A 21 2.25 7.32 13.33
CA ARG A 21 2.17 6.47 14.55
C ARG A 21 1.24 5.27 14.38
N GLU A 22 0.14 5.44 13.66
CA GLU A 22 -0.85 4.38 13.40
C GLU A 22 -0.30 3.35 12.40
N VAL A 23 0.48 3.81 11.43
CA VAL A 23 1.24 2.93 10.52
C VAL A 23 2.15 2.01 11.32
N GLY A 24 2.88 2.54 12.33
CA GLY A 24 3.73 1.76 13.22
C GLY A 24 2.95 0.66 13.97
N HIS A 25 1.79 1.01 14.53
CA HIS A 25 0.92 0.05 15.23
C HIS A 25 0.41 -1.04 14.28
N VAL A 26 -0.06 -0.65 13.09
CA VAL A 26 -0.53 -1.64 12.09
C VAL A 26 0.60 -2.60 11.72
N LEU A 27 1.77 -2.07 11.37
CA LEU A 27 2.92 -2.90 11.00
C LEU A 27 3.34 -3.86 12.12
N ALA A 28 3.30 -3.41 13.39
CA ALA A 28 3.65 -4.25 14.54
C ALA A 28 2.70 -5.44 14.71
N ALA A 29 1.40 -5.26 14.41
CA ALA A 29 0.39 -6.30 14.54
C ALA A 29 0.32 -7.26 13.34
N LEU A 30 0.80 -6.88 12.16
CA LEU A 30 0.71 -7.72 10.97
C LEU A 30 1.56 -8.99 11.08
N MET A 31 1.05 -10.07 10.51
CA MET A 31 1.83 -11.28 10.26
C MET A 31 3.09 -10.93 9.45
N PRO A 32 4.23 -11.62 9.70
CA PRO A 32 5.54 -11.22 9.13
C PRO A 32 5.52 -10.97 7.62
N GLN A 33 4.95 -11.88 6.84
CA GLN A 33 4.87 -11.74 5.39
C GLN A 33 4.00 -10.54 4.96
N ASN A 34 2.85 -10.32 5.63
CA ASN A 34 1.96 -9.20 5.33
C ASN A 34 2.59 -7.86 5.71
N ARG A 35 3.38 -7.83 6.78
CA ARG A 35 4.19 -6.66 7.15
C ARG A 35 5.14 -6.25 6.04
N LEU A 36 5.88 -7.20 5.45
CA LEU A 36 6.79 -6.93 4.33
C LEU A 36 6.04 -6.41 3.09
N ILE A 37 4.87 -6.97 2.79
CA ILE A 37 4.00 -6.50 1.70
C ILE A 37 3.61 -5.04 1.92
N VAL A 38 3.11 -4.69 3.12
CA VAL A 38 2.67 -3.33 3.45
C VAL A 38 3.87 -2.37 3.47
N GLN A 39 5.01 -2.77 4.01
CA GLN A 39 6.25 -1.98 3.96
C GLN A 39 6.69 -1.68 2.52
N LEU A 40 6.58 -2.66 1.61
CA LEU A 40 6.91 -2.45 0.20
C LEU A 40 5.95 -1.45 -0.47
N ILE A 41 4.65 -1.49 -0.12
CA ILE A 41 3.66 -0.52 -0.58
C ILE A 41 3.97 0.88 -0.03
N LEU A 42 4.27 0.99 1.27
CA LEU A 42 4.65 2.25 1.92
C LEU A 42 5.90 2.88 1.29
N HIS A 43 6.82 2.07 0.80
CA HIS A 43 8.06 2.55 0.19
C HIS A 43 7.90 2.96 -1.28
N ASN A 44 7.04 2.29 -2.03
CA ASN A 44 6.90 2.49 -3.48
C ASN A 44 5.55 3.05 -3.92
N GLY A 45 4.54 3.04 -3.05
CA GLY A 45 3.17 3.35 -3.43
C GLY A 45 2.60 2.38 -4.49
N ALA A 46 3.13 1.16 -4.60
CA ALA A 46 2.64 0.16 -5.55
C ALA A 46 1.22 -0.31 -5.18
N ARG A 47 0.46 -0.80 -6.16
CA ARG A 47 -0.83 -1.44 -5.86
C ARG A 47 -0.61 -2.83 -5.29
N ILE A 48 -1.48 -3.24 -4.37
CA ILE A 48 -1.38 -4.57 -3.73
C ILE A 48 -1.32 -5.71 -4.76
N GLY A 49 -2.11 -5.64 -5.83
CA GLY A 49 -2.08 -6.64 -6.91
C GLY A 49 -0.73 -6.78 -7.57
N ASP A 50 -0.04 -5.65 -7.82
CA ASP A 50 1.29 -5.65 -8.43
C ASP A 50 2.34 -6.24 -7.48
N VAL A 51 2.26 -5.90 -6.18
CA VAL A 51 3.18 -6.45 -5.16
C VAL A 51 3.01 -7.96 -4.99
N LEU A 52 1.77 -8.45 -4.94
CA LEU A 52 1.50 -9.87 -4.74
C LEU A 52 1.92 -10.74 -5.94
N ARG A 53 2.05 -10.17 -7.12
CA ARG A 53 2.51 -10.86 -8.34
C ARG A 53 4.00 -10.75 -8.61
N LEU A 54 4.78 -10.20 -7.68
CA LEU A 54 6.24 -10.19 -7.82
C LEU A 54 6.79 -11.61 -7.81
N ARG A 55 7.61 -11.89 -8.82
CA ARG A 55 8.34 -13.16 -8.93
C ARG A 55 9.60 -13.09 -8.08
N THR A 56 10.03 -14.23 -7.56
CA THR A 56 11.26 -14.32 -6.76
C THR A 56 12.48 -13.89 -7.55
N GLU A 57 12.53 -14.20 -8.84
CA GLU A 57 13.60 -13.79 -9.76
C GLU A 57 13.72 -12.27 -9.96
N GLN A 58 12.62 -11.53 -9.75
CA GLN A 58 12.59 -10.07 -9.85
C GLN A 58 13.14 -9.36 -8.61
N LEU A 59 13.44 -10.07 -7.52
CA LEU A 59 13.89 -9.49 -6.26
C LEU A 59 15.32 -8.94 -6.36
N GLN A 60 15.40 -7.71 -6.85
CA GLN A 60 16.61 -6.91 -7.02
C GLN A 60 16.44 -5.53 -6.33
N PRO A 61 17.54 -4.80 -6.05
CA PRO A 61 17.47 -3.47 -5.44
C PRO A 61 16.60 -2.49 -6.22
N SER A 62 16.53 -2.66 -7.56
CA SER A 62 15.66 -1.87 -8.42
C SER A 62 15.37 -2.63 -9.72
N PHE A 63 14.12 -2.62 -10.16
CA PHE A 63 13.68 -3.24 -11.41
C PHE A 63 12.45 -2.56 -11.99
N TRP A 64 12.18 -2.82 -13.28
CA TRP A 64 10.98 -2.35 -13.95
C TRP A 64 9.89 -3.43 -13.94
N TYR A 65 8.65 -3.01 -13.73
CA TYR A 65 7.47 -3.87 -13.86
C TYR A 65 6.35 -3.16 -14.60
N VAL A 66 5.36 -3.91 -15.07
CA VAL A 66 4.16 -3.38 -15.72
C VAL A 66 3.00 -3.46 -14.73
N GLU A 67 2.39 -2.33 -14.44
CA GLU A 67 1.20 -2.26 -13.58
C GLU A 67 0.01 -2.95 -14.24
N GLN A 68 -0.64 -3.88 -13.55
CA GLN A 68 -1.77 -4.65 -14.08
C GLN A 68 -2.97 -3.79 -14.47
N LYS A 69 -3.29 -2.81 -13.64
CA LYS A 69 -4.48 -1.96 -13.86
C LYS A 69 -4.32 -0.97 -15.01
N THR A 70 -3.11 -0.49 -15.27
CA THR A 70 -2.86 0.62 -16.21
C THR A 70 -2.04 0.23 -17.43
N GLY A 71 -1.39 -0.93 -17.42
CA GLY A 71 -0.43 -1.34 -18.44
C GLY A 71 0.84 -0.48 -18.50
N LYS A 72 0.99 0.49 -17.61
CA LYS A 72 2.15 1.40 -17.62
C LYS A 72 3.36 0.78 -16.97
N ARG A 73 4.54 1.02 -17.54
CA ARG A 73 5.81 0.65 -16.92
C ARG A 73 6.10 1.52 -15.70
N ARG A 74 6.61 0.90 -14.66
CA ARG A 74 7.01 1.59 -13.43
C ARG A 74 8.26 0.95 -12.85
N ARG A 75 9.12 1.77 -12.23
CA ARG A 75 10.28 1.30 -11.51
C ARG A 75 9.92 1.04 -10.04
N MET A 76 10.36 -0.09 -9.51
CA MET A 76 10.27 -0.41 -8.09
C MET A 76 11.69 -0.41 -7.51
N GLY A 77 11.90 0.33 -6.42
CA GLY A 77 13.12 0.29 -5.64
C GLY A 77 12.86 -0.43 -4.32
N ILE A 78 13.74 -1.31 -3.90
CA ILE A 78 13.61 -2.02 -2.62
C ILE A 78 14.85 -1.75 -1.76
N PRO A 79 14.70 -1.11 -0.58
CA PRO A 79 15.82 -0.92 0.34
C PRO A 79 16.47 -2.24 0.73
N ALA A 80 17.78 -2.25 0.88
CA ALA A 80 18.54 -3.48 1.13
C ALA A 80 18.04 -4.30 2.34
N PRO A 81 17.68 -3.72 3.50
CA PRO A 81 17.13 -4.50 4.61
C PRO A 81 15.78 -5.14 4.28
N LEU A 82 14.90 -4.42 3.58
CA LEU A 82 13.59 -4.93 3.16
C LEU A 82 13.75 -6.03 2.11
N LEU A 83 14.64 -5.84 1.12
CA LEU A 83 14.95 -6.82 0.11
C LEU A 83 15.46 -8.13 0.74
N ALA A 84 16.40 -8.04 1.67
CA ALA A 84 16.92 -9.20 2.39
C ALA A 84 15.81 -9.93 3.17
N ALA A 85 14.93 -9.19 3.83
CA ALA A 85 13.80 -9.76 4.56
C ALA A 85 12.80 -10.46 3.62
N ILE A 86 12.49 -9.87 2.47
CA ILE A 86 11.61 -10.47 1.47
C ILE A 86 12.25 -11.75 0.90
N LYS A 87 13.54 -11.72 0.55
CA LYS A 87 14.26 -12.90 0.01
C LYS A 87 14.25 -14.08 0.97
N ARG A 88 14.39 -13.84 2.28
CA ARG A 88 14.37 -14.93 3.28
C ARG A 88 13.06 -15.70 3.36
N GLN A 89 11.93 -15.07 3.02
CA GLN A 89 10.61 -15.69 3.08
C GLN A 89 10.00 -15.98 1.70
N ALA A 90 10.67 -15.58 0.61
CA ALA A 90 10.20 -15.82 -0.75
C ALA A 90 10.10 -17.32 -1.06
N GLY A 91 9.10 -17.68 -1.82
CA GLY A 91 8.95 -19.03 -2.36
C GLY A 91 9.80 -19.24 -3.61
N ARG A 92 9.70 -20.44 -4.19
CA ARG A 92 10.41 -20.77 -5.43
C ARG A 92 10.03 -19.84 -6.59
N GLU A 93 8.77 -19.53 -6.72
CA GLU A 93 8.21 -18.78 -7.85
C GLU A 93 7.79 -17.36 -7.46
N TRP A 94 7.18 -17.19 -6.28
CA TRP A 94 6.57 -15.94 -5.83
C TRP A 94 7.34 -15.30 -4.67
N ALA A 95 7.54 -13.99 -4.77
CA ALA A 95 8.12 -13.22 -3.67
C ALA A 95 7.27 -13.30 -2.38
N PHE A 96 5.95 -13.43 -2.55
CA PHE A 96 4.98 -13.59 -1.48
C PHE A 96 4.09 -14.80 -1.76
N PRO A 97 4.54 -16.02 -1.42
CA PRO A 97 3.78 -17.24 -1.68
C PRO A 97 2.53 -17.32 -0.80
N GLY A 98 1.49 -17.93 -1.34
CA GLY A 98 0.29 -18.35 -0.61
C GLY A 98 0.59 -19.54 0.30
N ARG A 99 -0.46 -20.06 0.93
CA ARG A 99 -0.36 -21.20 1.85
C ARG A 99 0.16 -22.48 1.18
N ASP A 100 -0.18 -22.66 -0.09
CA ASP A 100 0.21 -23.83 -0.89
C ASP A 100 1.64 -23.74 -1.44
N GLY A 101 2.30 -22.59 -1.30
CA GLY A 101 3.62 -22.32 -1.86
C GLY A 101 3.68 -22.23 -3.39
N LYS A 102 2.58 -22.54 -4.09
CA LYS A 102 2.49 -22.61 -5.56
C LYS A 102 1.82 -21.39 -6.16
N THR A 103 0.86 -20.82 -5.46
CA THR A 103 0.15 -19.60 -5.88
C THR A 103 0.65 -18.39 -5.11
N PRO A 104 0.48 -17.16 -5.63
CA PRO A 104 0.81 -15.97 -4.87
C PRO A 104 -0.19 -15.80 -3.73
N LYS A 105 0.22 -15.11 -2.67
CA LYS A 105 -0.65 -14.72 -1.58
C LYS A 105 -1.84 -13.91 -2.09
N THR A 106 -3.01 -14.11 -1.51
CA THR A 106 -4.23 -13.41 -1.94
C THR A 106 -4.37 -12.03 -1.31
N ARG A 107 -5.01 -11.12 -2.04
CA ARG A 107 -5.36 -9.79 -1.54
C ARG A 107 -6.25 -9.87 -0.30
N GLN A 108 -7.20 -10.82 -0.28
CA GLN A 108 -8.10 -11.07 0.84
C GLN A 108 -7.35 -11.44 2.12
N ALA A 109 -6.30 -12.28 2.02
CA ALA A 109 -5.50 -12.67 3.17
C ALA A 109 -4.76 -11.48 3.79
N VAL A 110 -4.22 -10.57 2.97
CA VAL A 110 -3.59 -9.33 3.46
C VAL A 110 -4.63 -8.40 4.08
N TRP A 111 -5.77 -8.22 3.41
CA TRP A 111 -6.87 -7.38 3.90
C TRP A 111 -7.41 -7.87 5.26
N ALA A 112 -7.66 -9.17 5.39
CA ALA A 112 -8.14 -9.75 6.64
C ALA A 112 -7.17 -9.52 7.81
N ASP A 113 -5.86 -9.62 7.56
CA ASP A 113 -4.85 -9.35 8.58
C ASP A 113 -4.76 -7.86 8.94
N MET A 114 -4.90 -6.95 7.98
CA MET A 114 -5.01 -5.52 8.25
C MET A 114 -6.25 -5.20 9.10
N LYS A 115 -7.38 -5.85 8.84
CA LYS A 115 -8.60 -5.71 9.67
C LYS A 115 -8.40 -6.26 11.08
N ARG A 116 -7.65 -7.35 11.24
CA ARG A 116 -7.25 -7.87 12.54
C ARG A 116 -6.38 -6.85 13.30
N ALA A 117 -5.38 -6.27 12.64
CA ALA A 117 -4.52 -5.24 13.20
C ALA A 117 -5.32 -3.98 13.60
N GLN A 118 -6.25 -3.53 12.76
CA GLN A 118 -7.17 -2.43 13.05
C GLN A 118 -7.92 -2.64 14.36
N ARG A 119 -8.53 -3.84 14.54
CA ARG A 119 -9.26 -4.19 15.75
C ARG A 119 -8.36 -4.26 16.97
N ALA A 120 -7.17 -4.87 16.84
CA ALA A 120 -6.22 -5.04 17.94
C ALA A 120 -5.79 -3.69 18.55
N PHE A 121 -5.62 -2.66 17.74
CA PHE A 121 -5.26 -1.32 18.20
C PHE A 121 -6.46 -0.35 18.28
N ARG A 122 -7.69 -0.84 18.11
CA ARG A 122 -8.94 -0.05 18.16
C ARG A 122 -8.86 1.22 17.31
N LEU A 123 -8.26 1.10 16.11
CA LEU A 123 -8.14 2.23 15.21
C LEU A 123 -9.52 2.58 14.65
N PRO A 124 -9.97 3.85 14.76
CA PRO A 124 -11.27 4.26 14.27
C PRO A 124 -11.36 4.30 12.75
N GLN A 125 -10.20 4.44 12.07
CA GLN A 125 -10.15 4.57 10.63
C GLN A 125 -10.42 3.23 9.94
N ASN A 126 -11.13 3.27 8.82
CA ASN A 126 -11.30 2.11 7.95
C ASN A 126 -10.02 1.86 7.14
N ILE A 127 -9.14 0.98 7.63
CA ILE A 127 -7.86 0.69 6.99
C ILE A 127 -7.95 -0.50 6.03
N GLY A 128 -7.17 -0.41 4.96
CA GLY A 128 -7.02 -1.45 3.95
C GLY A 128 -5.71 -1.32 3.20
N THR A 129 -5.53 -2.13 2.17
CA THR A 129 -4.30 -2.15 1.37
C THR A 129 -4.03 -0.82 0.65
N HIS A 130 -5.06 -0.03 0.36
CA HIS A 130 -4.94 1.30 -0.21
C HIS A 130 -4.50 2.38 0.80
N SER A 131 -4.71 2.17 2.10
CA SER A 131 -4.25 3.12 3.13
C SER A 131 -2.74 3.33 3.09
N ALA A 132 -1.96 2.26 2.94
CA ALA A 132 -0.50 2.35 2.80
C ALA A 132 -0.08 3.17 1.56
N ARG A 133 -0.80 3.03 0.44
CA ARG A 133 -0.54 3.81 -0.77
C ARG A 133 -0.91 5.30 -0.60
N LYS A 134 -1.96 5.61 0.19
CA LYS A 134 -2.30 6.98 0.56
C LYS A 134 -1.22 7.63 1.42
N VAL A 135 -0.70 6.88 2.41
CA VAL A 135 0.45 7.35 3.23
C VAL A 135 1.66 7.68 2.36
N TYR A 136 2.03 6.81 1.43
CA TYR A 136 3.11 7.09 0.48
C TYR A 136 2.86 8.37 -0.35
N ALA A 137 1.63 8.59 -0.84
CA ALA A 137 1.28 9.78 -1.61
C ALA A 137 1.49 11.06 -0.79
N VAL A 138 1.06 11.05 0.47
CA VAL A 138 1.21 12.18 1.40
C VAL A 138 2.68 12.43 1.72
N GLN A 139 3.45 11.38 2.03
CA GLN A 139 4.90 11.50 2.25
C GLN A 139 5.63 12.09 1.04
N LEU A 140 5.25 11.71 -0.17
CA LEU A 140 5.81 12.33 -1.38
C LEU A 140 5.42 13.81 -1.51
N MET A 141 4.18 14.16 -1.16
CA MET A 141 3.74 15.55 -1.20
C MET A 141 4.50 16.40 -0.19
N HIS A 142 4.67 15.92 1.05
CA HIS A 142 5.49 16.60 2.06
C HIS A 142 6.94 16.76 1.60
N LYS A 143 7.48 15.75 0.92
CA LYS A 143 8.88 15.76 0.46
C LYS A 143 9.14 16.73 -0.71
N TYR A 144 8.20 16.84 -1.65
CA TYR A 144 8.45 17.53 -2.91
C TYR A 144 7.58 18.77 -3.12
N GLY A 145 6.47 18.93 -2.40
CA GLY A 145 5.53 20.04 -2.57
C GLY A 145 4.82 20.10 -3.94
N ASP A 146 4.97 19.05 -4.77
CA ASP A 146 4.53 19.04 -6.16
C ASP A 146 3.56 17.86 -6.40
N ILE A 147 2.28 18.21 -6.56
CA ILE A 147 1.19 17.26 -6.79
C ILE A 147 1.34 16.50 -8.13
N GLU A 148 1.87 17.16 -9.17
CA GLU A 148 2.11 16.53 -10.46
C GLU A 148 3.21 15.48 -10.37
N ARG A 149 4.23 15.73 -9.58
CA ARG A 149 5.27 14.75 -9.28
C ARG A 149 4.71 13.55 -8.53
N VAL A 150 3.83 13.77 -7.54
CA VAL A 150 3.12 12.69 -6.82
C VAL A 150 2.24 11.89 -7.78
N ARG A 151 1.46 12.57 -8.63
CA ARG A 151 0.61 11.93 -9.65
C ARG A 151 1.43 11.02 -10.57
N ARG A 152 2.54 11.52 -11.12
CA ARG A 152 3.44 10.73 -11.99
C ARG A 152 4.01 9.52 -11.27
N ASN A 153 4.47 9.69 -10.03
CA ASN A 153 5.00 8.59 -9.21
C ASN A 153 3.96 7.50 -8.92
N LEU A 154 2.69 7.87 -8.80
CA LEU A 154 1.59 6.93 -8.57
C LEU A 154 0.98 6.39 -9.85
N ASN A 155 1.39 6.87 -11.03
CA ASN A 155 0.73 6.57 -12.31
C ASN A 155 -0.79 6.85 -12.30
N HIS A 156 -1.22 7.89 -11.57
CA HIS A 156 -2.62 8.30 -11.59
C HIS A 156 -2.96 8.98 -12.92
N SER A 157 -4.14 8.68 -13.44
CA SER A 157 -4.65 9.30 -14.67
C SER A 157 -5.02 10.78 -14.49
N SER A 158 -5.34 11.19 -13.26
CA SER A 158 -5.80 12.55 -12.92
C SER A 158 -5.18 13.04 -11.62
N THR A 159 -4.89 14.34 -11.53
CA THR A 159 -4.49 15.03 -10.31
C THR A 159 -5.59 15.04 -9.25
N ALA A 160 -6.85 15.02 -9.64
CA ALA A 160 -7.98 15.00 -8.70
C ALA A 160 -7.90 13.82 -7.72
N ILE A 161 -7.52 12.62 -8.20
CA ILE A 161 -7.34 11.44 -7.33
C ILE A 161 -6.19 11.65 -6.34
N THR A 162 -5.12 12.32 -6.76
CA THR A 162 -3.97 12.62 -5.90
C THR A 162 -4.32 13.72 -4.89
N ALA A 163 -5.07 14.75 -5.32
CA ALA A 163 -5.52 15.86 -4.46
C ALA A 163 -6.37 15.37 -3.29
N VAL A 164 -7.25 14.39 -3.49
CA VAL A 164 -8.05 13.80 -2.41
C VAL A 164 -7.18 13.24 -1.28
N TYR A 165 -6.03 12.64 -1.59
CA TYR A 165 -5.12 12.10 -0.56
C TYR A 165 -4.44 13.21 0.24
N VAL A 166 -4.02 14.29 -0.43
CA VAL A 166 -3.35 15.44 0.18
C VAL A 166 -4.33 16.23 1.05
N MET A 167 -5.56 16.45 0.57
CA MET A 167 -6.61 17.14 1.33
C MET A 167 -7.02 16.37 2.59
N ALA A 168 -7.10 15.04 2.51
CA ALA A 168 -7.41 14.20 3.67
C ALA A 168 -6.36 14.35 4.78
N ASP A 169 -5.08 14.46 4.43
CA ASP A 169 -3.99 14.70 5.36
C ASP A 169 -4.11 16.08 6.03
N GLN A 170 -4.28 17.13 5.24
CA GLN A 170 -4.42 18.51 5.73
C GLN A 170 -5.61 18.67 6.69
N LEU A 171 -6.75 18.06 6.37
CA LEU A 171 -7.94 18.06 7.24
C LEU A 171 -7.68 17.32 8.56
N LEU A 172 -6.94 16.23 8.52
CA LEU A 172 -6.60 15.46 9.71
C LEU A 172 -5.62 16.22 10.60
N GLU A 173 -4.59 16.85 10.03
CA GLU A 173 -3.67 17.72 10.76
C GLU A 173 -4.38 18.89 11.40
N ALA A 174 -5.31 19.55 10.69
CA ALA A 174 -6.09 20.66 11.23
C ALA A 174 -6.93 20.22 12.45
N LYS A 175 -7.60 19.05 12.36
CA LYS A 175 -8.33 18.47 13.49
C LYS A 175 -7.45 18.17 14.71
N LEU A 176 -6.22 17.72 14.49
CA LEU A 176 -5.28 17.40 15.57
C LEU A 176 -4.72 18.66 16.24
N ARG A 177 -4.46 19.72 15.46
CA ARG A 177 -4.04 21.04 16.00
C ARG A 177 -5.16 21.66 16.86
N GLY A 178 -6.40 21.61 16.41
CA GLY A 178 -7.55 22.11 17.18
C GLY A 178 -7.78 21.38 18.52
N LYS A 179 -7.45 20.09 18.61
CA LYS A 179 -7.53 19.32 19.87
C LYS A 179 -6.37 19.55 20.85
N ARG A 180 -5.29 20.18 20.43
CA ARG A 180 -4.14 20.52 21.30
C ARG A 180 -4.27 21.90 21.94
N GLN A 181 -5.28 22.68 21.55
CA GLN A 181 -5.53 24.03 22.07
C GLN A 181 -6.67 24.08 23.09
N VAL A 182 -7.22 22.94 23.47
CA VAL A 182 -8.20 22.74 24.54
C VAL A 182 -7.58 21.82 25.60
#